data_51f50b4d7b4e6dcd4ae2726942fce2a9
#
_entry.id   51f50b4d7b4e6dcd4ae2726942fce2a9
#
_cell.length_a   1.000
_cell.length_b   1.000
_cell.length_c   1.000
_cell.angle_alpha   90.00
_cell.angle_beta   90.00
_cell.angle_gamma   90.00
#
_symmetry.space_group_name_H-M   'P 1'
#
loop_
_entity.id
_entity.type
_entity.pdbx_description
1 polymer ?
#
loop_
_entity_poly.entity_id
_entity_poly.type
_entity_poly.pdbx_seq_one_letter_code
_entity_poly.pdbx_strand_id
1 'polypeptide(L)'
;PGVFDSLAQLTQLGLSHNQLTALPARVFALLVNLQKLYLHANQLKSIPRGAFDNLKSLTHIWLYNNPWDCECSDILYLKNWLVQHASIVNPGNGGVDNVKCSGTNTPVRAVTEASTSPSKCP
;
A
#
# COMPACT_ATOMS: atom_id res chain seq x y z
N PRO A 1 -5.50 24.26 8.42
CA PRO A 1 -5.27 24.01 9.85
C PRO A 1 -6.30 23.08 10.44
N GLY A 2 -7.49 23.57 10.83
CA GLY A 2 -8.50 22.74 11.45
C GLY A 2 -9.00 21.57 10.60
N VAL A 3 -8.86 21.66 9.27
CA VAL A 3 -9.32 20.63 8.36
C VAL A 3 -8.57 19.31 8.59
N PHE A 4 -7.29 19.39 8.95
CA PHE A 4 -6.46 18.19 9.12
C PHE A 4 -6.42 17.69 10.56
N ASP A 5 -6.90 18.45 11.51
CA ASP A 5 -6.86 18.06 12.93
C ASP A 5 -7.69 16.80 13.19
N SER A 6 -8.80 16.64 12.49
CA SER A 6 -9.68 15.48 12.66
C SER A 6 -9.08 14.19 12.09
N LEU A 7 -8.07 14.28 11.22
CA LEU A 7 -7.45 13.09 10.63
C LEU A 7 -6.73 12.25 11.68
N ALA A 8 -6.20 12.88 12.73
CA ALA A 8 -5.54 12.13 13.79
C ALA A 8 -6.50 11.20 14.56
N GLN A 9 -7.80 11.44 14.46
CA GLN A 9 -8.81 10.63 15.15
C GLN A 9 -9.47 9.60 14.22
N LEU A 10 -9.11 9.62 12.94
CA LEU A 10 -9.70 8.72 11.96
C LEU A 10 -9.23 7.29 12.22
N THR A 11 -10.16 6.34 12.28
CA THR A 11 -9.85 4.93 12.50
C THR A 11 -10.06 4.08 11.27
N GLN A 12 -10.85 4.53 10.30
CA GLN A 12 -11.07 3.80 9.05
C GLN A 12 -11.05 4.78 7.89
N LEU A 13 -10.40 4.39 6.79
CA LEU A 13 -10.34 5.21 5.59
C LEU A 13 -10.63 4.34 4.37
N GLY A 14 -11.71 4.63 3.67
CA GLY A 14 -12.10 3.89 2.48
C GLY A 14 -11.77 4.67 1.23
N LEU A 15 -10.79 4.19 0.48
CA LEU A 15 -10.39 4.76 -0.81
C LEU A 15 -10.51 3.75 -1.94
N SER A 16 -11.16 2.60 -1.69
CA SER A 16 -11.31 1.54 -2.69
C SER A 16 -12.26 1.96 -3.82
N HIS A 17 -12.12 1.28 -4.95
CA HIS A 17 -12.97 1.47 -6.15
C HIS A 17 -12.94 2.90 -6.67
N ASN A 18 -11.80 3.54 -6.57
CA ASN A 18 -11.53 4.84 -7.16
C ASN A 18 -10.56 4.65 -8.33
N GLN A 19 -9.99 5.73 -8.80
CA GLN A 19 -9.02 5.67 -9.88
C GLN A 19 -7.68 6.26 -9.41
N LEU A 20 -7.32 5.97 -8.16
CA LEU A 20 -6.11 6.50 -7.58
C LEU A 20 -4.89 5.90 -8.27
N THR A 21 -3.99 6.78 -8.70
CA THR A 21 -2.71 6.38 -9.29
C THR A 21 -1.54 6.60 -8.33
N ALA A 22 -1.74 7.41 -7.29
CA ALA A 22 -0.73 7.68 -6.28
C ALA A 22 -1.41 8.03 -4.97
N LEU A 23 -0.70 7.86 -3.85
CA LEU A 23 -1.22 8.16 -2.53
C LEU A 23 -0.69 9.49 -2.01
N PRO A 24 -1.52 10.26 -1.27
CA PRO A 24 -1.07 11.49 -0.65
C PRO A 24 -0.29 11.18 0.64
N ALA A 25 1.02 10.92 0.51
CA ALA A 25 1.83 10.46 1.62
C ALA A 25 1.79 11.41 2.83
N ARG A 26 1.68 12.72 2.59
CA ARG A 26 1.61 13.70 3.67
C ARG A 26 0.37 13.51 4.53
N VAL A 27 -0.75 13.20 3.89
CA VAL A 27 -2.00 12.97 4.62
C VAL A 27 -1.86 11.72 5.47
N PHE A 28 -1.25 10.68 4.93
CA PHE A 28 -1.06 9.42 5.65
C PHE A 28 -0.20 9.59 6.89
N ALA A 29 0.74 10.53 6.87
CA ALA A 29 1.57 10.81 8.04
C ALA A 29 0.76 11.29 9.25
N LEU A 30 -0.45 11.79 9.02
CA LEU A 30 -1.32 12.30 10.08
C LEU A 30 -2.29 11.23 10.63
N LEU A 31 -2.37 10.07 9.98
CA LEU A 31 -3.37 9.05 10.30
C LEU A 31 -2.87 8.07 11.37
N VAL A 32 -2.41 8.61 12.50
CA VAL A 32 -1.72 7.82 13.52
C VAL A 32 -2.62 6.82 14.25
N ASN A 33 -3.94 7.02 14.22
CA ASN A 33 -4.89 6.13 14.86
C ASN A 33 -5.66 5.26 13.88
N LEU A 34 -5.27 5.27 12.61
CA LEU A 34 -5.97 4.50 11.58
C LEU A 34 -5.80 3.00 11.83
N GLN A 35 -6.91 2.28 11.83
CA GLN A 35 -6.94 0.84 12.06
C GLN A 35 -7.26 0.06 10.79
N LYS A 36 -8.12 0.60 9.92
CA LYS A 36 -8.52 -0.08 8.69
C LYS A 36 -8.32 0.83 7.49
N LEU A 37 -7.62 0.34 6.48
CA LEU A 37 -7.32 1.12 5.28
C LEU A 37 -7.70 0.31 4.04
N TYR A 38 -8.63 0.84 3.26
CA TYR A 38 -9.14 0.18 2.06
C TYR A 38 -8.55 0.88 0.83
N LEU A 39 -7.58 0.23 0.19
CA LEU A 39 -6.91 0.74 -1.01
C LEU A 39 -7.07 -0.17 -2.22
N HIS A 40 -7.87 -1.23 -2.11
CA HIS A 40 -8.04 -2.18 -3.20
C HIS A 40 -8.82 -1.56 -4.36
N ALA A 41 -8.69 -2.17 -5.54
CA ALA A 41 -9.43 -1.77 -6.74
C ALA A 41 -9.18 -0.32 -7.15
N ASN A 42 -7.91 0.04 -7.21
CA ASN A 42 -7.45 1.33 -7.73
C ASN A 42 -6.46 1.09 -8.88
N GLN A 43 -5.65 2.09 -9.19
CA GLN A 43 -4.63 2.01 -10.23
C GLN A 43 -3.25 2.29 -9.67
N LEU A 44 -3.00 1.86 -8.44
CA LEU A 44 -1.73 2.10 -7.77
C LEU A 44 -0.66 1.20 -8.33
N LYS A 45 0.50 1.77 -8.65
CA LYS A 45 1.67 1.05 -9.15
C LYS A 45 2.75 0.86 -8.09
N SER A 46 2.79 1.74 -7.10
CA SER A 46 3.71 1.66 -5.98
C SER A 46 3.15 2.47 -4.81
N ILE A 47 3.83 2.37 -3.67
CA ILE A 47 3.50 3.15 -2.48
C ILE A 47 4.67 4.10 -2.23
N PRO A 48 4.42 5.40 -2.01
CA PRO A 48 5.51 6.34 -1.71
C PRO A 48 6.30 5.88 -0.50
N ARG A 49 7.62 6.03 -0.57
CA ARG A 49 8.49 5.60 0.53
C ARG A 49 8.07 6.29 1.82
N GLY A 50 7.90 5.50 2.87
CA GLY A 50 7.53 6.01 4.18
C GLY A 50 6.04 6.27 4.38
N ALA A 51 5.21 6.06 3.35
CA ALA A 51 3.78 6.41 3.44
C ALA A 51 3.05 5.68 4.56
N PHE A 52 3.45 4.46 4.87
CA PHE A 52 2.80 3.65 5.90
C PHE A 52 3.53 3.68 7.26
N ASP A 53 4.65 4.40 7.34
CA ASP A 53 5.51 4.34 8.53
C ASP A 53 4.81 4.83 9.79
N ASN A 54 3.89 5.78 9.67
CA ASN A 54 3.18 6.34 10.82
C ASN A 54 1.86 5.64 11.12
N LEU A 55 1.50 4.61 10.35
CA LEU A 55 0.25 3.89 10.56
C LEU A 55 0.43 2.80 11.62
N LYS A 56 0.74 3.21 12.85
CA LYS A 56 1.15 2.28 13.90
C LYS A 56 -0.01 1.52 14.53
N SER A 57 -1.23 2.00 14.35
CA SER A 57 -2.43 1.35 14.88
C SER A 57 -3.11 0.45 13.86
N LEU A 58 -2.56 0.32 12.66
CA LEU A 58 -3.20 -0.40 11.57
C LEU A 58 -3.34 -1.89 11.90
N THR A 59 -4.55 -2.40 11.77
CA THR A 59 -4.88 -3.81 12.01
C THR A 59 -5.36 -4.55 10.77
N HIS A 60 -5.81 -3.81 9.75
CA HIS A 60 -6.33 -4.36 8.50
C HIS A 60 -6.00 -3.42 7.35
N ILE A 61 -5.47 -3.96 6.26
CA ILE A 61 -5.24 -3.19 5.04
C ILE A 61 -5.59 -4.04 3.83
N TRP A 62 -6.28 -3.45 2.85
CA TRP A 62 -6.65 -4.13 1.60
C TRP A 62 -5.93 -3.47 0.45
N LEU A 63 -5.13 -4.24 -0.27
CA LEU A 63 -4.26 -3.76 -1.36
C LEU A 63 -4.44 -4.53 -2.66
N TYR A 64 -5.38 -5.46 -2.73
CA TYR A 64 -5.58 -6.28 -3.92
C TYR A 64 -6.20 -5.48 -5.07
N ASN A 65 -6.12 -6.02 -6.28
CA ASN A 65 -6.66 -5.39 -7.51
C ASN A 65 -6.06 -4.02 -7.80
N ASN A 66 -4.75 -3.93 -7.68
CA ASN A 66 -3.98 -2.78 -8.16
C ASN A 66 -2.88 -3.28 -9.10
N PRO A 67 -2.51 -2.47 -10.12
CA PRO A 67 -1.48 -2.88 -11.08
C PRO A 67 -0.07 -2.59 -10.56
N TRP A 68 0.34 -3.26 -9.49
CA TRP A 68 1.66 -3.05 -8.89
C TRP A 68 2.78 -3.26 -9.90
N ASP A 69 3.68 -2.27 -10.03
CA ASP A 69 4.80 -2.30 -10.97
C ASP A 69 6.02 -2.90 -10.29
N CYS A 70 6.22 -4.19 -10.51
CA CYS A 70 7.30 -4.92 -9.86
C CYS A 70 8.63 -4.83 -10.60
N GLU A 71 8.71 -4.13 -11.72
CA GLU A 71 9.97 -3.88 -12.40
C GLU A 71 10.67 -2.63 -11.87
N CYS A 72 9.91 -1.66 -11.39
CA CYS A 72 10.45 -0.43 -10.81
C CYS A 72 10.90 -0.67 -9.38
N SER A 73 12.11 -0.20 -9.04
CA SER A 73 12.64 -0.39 -7.69
C SER A 73 11.83 0.31 -6.59
N ASP A 74 10.94 1.22 -6.96
CA ASP A 74 10.05 1.86 -5.98
C ASP A 74 9.12 0.86 -5.29
N ILE A 75 8.89 -0.31 -5.91
CA ILE A 75 8.04 -1.34 -5.32
C ILE A 75 8.65 -1.94 -4.05
N LEU A 76 9.95 -1.79 -3.86
CA LEU A 76 10.64 -2.43 -2.74
C LEU A 76 10.17 -1.92 -1.38
N TYR A 77 9.75 -0.67 -1.27
CA TYR A 77 9.17 -0.19 -0.03
C TYR A 77 7.93 -1.01 0.35
N LEU A 78 7.01 -1.19 -0.61
CA LEU A 78 5.80 -1.98 -0.37
C LEU A 78 6.16 -3.44 -0.07
N LYS A 79 7.08 -4.01 -0.84
CA LYS A 79 7.51 -5.40 -0.64
C LYS A 79 8.02 -5.62 0.78
N ASN A 80 8.90 -4.75 1.26
CA ASN A 80 9.46 -4.88 2.60
C ASN A 80 8.39 -4.67 3.69
N TRP A 81 7.48 -3.73 3.47
CA TRP A 81 6.37 -3.50 4.38
C TRP A 81 5.46 -4.73 4.47
N LEU A 82 5.15 -5.35 3.32
CA LEU A 82 4.30 -6.54 3.28
C LEU A 82 4.93 -7.72 4.04
N VAL A 83 6.23 -7.89 3.92
CA VAL A 83 6.92 -8.98 4.62
C VAL A 83 6.78 -8.80 6.14
N GLN A 84 6.84 -7.57 6.62
CA GLN A 84 6.77 -7.28 8.04
C GLN A 84 5.34 -7.28 8.59
N HIS A 85 4.33 -7.08 7.73
CA HIS A 85 2.94 -6.88 8.15
C HIS A 85 1.98 -7.86 7.47
N ALA A 86 2.47 -9.01 7.05
CA ALA A 86 1.69 -9.95 6.26
C ALA A 86 0.38 -10.38 6.94
N SER A 87 0.36 -10.43 8.26
CA SER A 87 -0.80 -10.92 9.00
C SER A 87 -2.03 -10.00 8.91
N ILE A 88 -1.84 -8.73 8.53
CA ILE A 88 -2.94 -7.76 8.46
C ILE A 88 -3.35 -7.43 7.02
N VAL A 89 -2.72 -8.06 6.03
CA VAL A 89 -2.94 -7.73 4.61
C VAL A 89 -4.08 -8.58 4.06
N ASN A 90 -5.02 -7.92 3.37
CA ASN A 90 -6.15 -8.53 2.66
C ASN A 90 -6.92 -9.56 3.49
N PRO A 91 -7.31 -9.25 4.74
CA PRO A 91 -8.03 -10.23 5.55
C PRO A 91 -9.34 -10.62 4.86
N GLY A 92 -9.55 -11.93 4.68
CA GLY A 92 -10.72 -12.45 3.98
C GLY A 92 -10.65 -12.34 2.46
N ASN A 93 -9.56 -11.81 1.90
CA ASN A 93 -9.42 -11.58 0.45
C ASN A 93 -8.09 -12.10 -0.08
N GLY A 94 -7.68 -13.28 0.33
CA GLY A 94 -6.49 -13.93 -0.20
C GLY A 94 -5.20 -13.65 0.54
N GLY A 95 -5.22 -12.77 1.52
CA GLY A 95 -4.03 -12.48 2.32
C GLY A 95 -2.96 -11.73 1.55
N VAL A 96 -1.74 -11.75 2.08
CA VAL A 96 -0.61 -11.02 1.49
C VAL A 96 -0.26 -11.50 0.08
N ASP A 97 -0.54 -12.75 -0.23
CA ASP A 97 -0.26 -13.29 -1.57
C ASP A 97 -1.16 -12.72 -2.65
N ASN A 98 -2.26 -12.08 -2.29
CA ASN A 98 -3.14 -11.44 -3.25
C ASN A 98 -2.75 -10.00 -3.57
N VAL A 99 -1.61 -9.52 -3.08
CA VAL A 99 -0.98 -8.29 -3.55
C VAL A 99 -0.02 -8.71 -4.65
N LYS A 100 -0.46 -8.57 -5.91
CA LYS A 100 0.20 -9.20 -7.05
C LYS A 100 0.78 -8.19 -8.03
N CYS A 101 1.89 -8.57 -8.66
CA CYS A 101 2.50 -7.77 -9.70
C CYS A 101 1.63 -7.75 -10.95
N SER A 102 1.57 -6.59 -11.60
CA SER A 102 0.86 -6.44 -12.87
C SER A 102 1.50 -7.33 -13.94
N GLY A 103 0.66 -8.05 -14.66
CA GLY A 103 1.07 -8.84 -15.81
C GLY A 103 1.62 -10.22 -15.51
N THR A 104 2.11 -10.47 -14.31
CA THR A 104 2.74 -11.77 -13.97
C THR A 104 1.99 -12.54 -12.89
N ASN A 105 1.13 -11.89 -12.13
CA ASN A 105 0.45 -12.46 -10.97
C ASN A 105 1.40 -12.95 -9.87
N THR A 106 2.68 -12.57 -9.92
CA THR A 106 3.63 -12.89 -8.87
C THR A 106 3.31 -12.06 -7.63
N PRO A 107 3.28 -12.65 -6.42
CA PRO A 107 3.06 -11.85 -5.22
C PRO A 107 4.16 -10.80 -5.04
N VAL A 108 3.76 -9.57 -4.70
CA VAL A 108 4.73 -8.49 -4.51
C VAL A 108 5.74 -8.86 -3.42
N ARG A 109 5.33 -9.57 -2.38
CA ARG A 109 6.23 -9.96 -1.30
C ARG A 109 7.39 -10.86 -1.76
N ALA A 110 7.25 -11.49 -2.93
CA ALA A 110 8.29 -12.37 -3.48
C ALA A 110 9.28 -11.62 -4.37
N VAL A 111 9.08 -10.33 -4.62
CA VAL A 111 9.97 -9.51 -5.45
C VAL A 111 11.32 -9.34 -4.76
N THR A 112 12.41 -9.38 -5.54
CA THR A 112 13.76 -9.17 -5.02
C THR A 112 14.37 -7.93 -5.65
N GLU A 113 15.41 -7.39 -5.02
CA GLU A 113 16.12 -6.25 -5.60
C GLU A 113 16.66 -6.56 -6.98
N ALA A 114 17.12 -7.81 -7.21
CA ALA A 114 17.68 -8.22 -8.49
C ALA A 114 16.64 -8.18 -9.62
N SER A 115 15.37 -8.30 -9.30
CA SER A 115 14.31 -8.28 -10.31
C SER A 115 13.79 -6.87 -10.61
N THR A 116 14.31 -5.85 -9.92
CA THR A 116 13.89 -4.47 -10.10
C THR A 116 15.03 -3.59 -10.57
N SER A 117 14.68 -2.41 -11.12
CA SER A 117 15.68 -1.44 -11.54
C SER A 117 15.12 -0.03 -11.45
N PRO A 118 15.93 0.96 -11.02
CA PRO A 118 15.48 2.37 -11.05
C PRO A 118 15.20 2.86 -12.47
N SER A 119 15.86 2.28 -13.47
CA SER A 119 15.65 2.67 -14.88
C SER A 119 14.31 2.19 -15.42
N LYS A 120 13.64 1.28 -14.74
CA LYS A 120 12.33 0.77 -15.15
C LYS A 120 11.17 1.58 -14.54
N CYS A 121 11.46 2.58 -13.75
CA CYS A 121 10.43 3.43 -13.15
C CYS A 121 9.92 4.44 -14.18
N PRO A 122 8.60 4.70 -14.22
CA PRO A 122 8.02 5.71 -15.11
C PRO A 122 8.45 7.13 -14.76
#